data_33a8328d73b48a49ac00936821a383f6
#
_entry.id   33a8328d73b48a49ac00936821a383f6
#
_cell.length_a   1.000
_cell.length_b   1.000
_cell.length_c   1.000
_cell.angle_alpha   90.00
_cell.angle_beta   90.00
_cell.angle_gamma   90.00
#
_symmetry.space_group_name_H-M   'P 1'
#
loop_
_entity.id
_entity.type
_entity.pdbx_description
1 polymer ?
#
loop_
_entity_poly.entity_id
_entity_poly.type
_entity_poly.pdbx_seq_one_letter_code
_entity_poly.pdbx_strand_id
1 'polypeptide(L)'
;FFSGLHRVDPAVRRKRKEELFTRFGIDRFAEVKVANLSTGMKQKVSLVISIVHNPEVIIFDEPTNGLDVLTAKVVTDFLQELRSQGKTIVVSTHIFSLIEKLCDRVGVIINGRMVVCDSLERVCDGLSLEDRFFEIYKETAGDGE
;
A
#
# COMPACT_ATOMS: atom_id res chain seq x y z
N PHE A 1 2.31 -7.95 -20.32
CA PHE A 1 2.31 -6.63 -20.97
C PHE A 1 3.14 -5.63 -20.16
N PHE A 2 2.72 -5.22 -18.95
CA PHE A 2 3.37 -4.16 -18.14
C PHE A 2 4.85 -4.41 -17.87
N SER A 3 5.22 -5.62 -17.43
CA SER A 3 6.64 -5.97 -17.21
C SER A 3 7.47 -5.99 -18.50
N GLY A 4 6.84 -6.18 -19.64
CA GLY A 4 7.48 -6.05 -20.96
C GLY A 4 7.83 -4.60 -21.28
N LEU A 5 7.00 -3.64 -20.92
CA LEU A 5 7.27 -2.21 -21.07
C LEU A 5 8.51 -1.77 -20.28
N HIS A 6 8.77 -2.39 -19.13
CA HIS A 6 9.93 -2.11 -18.28
C HIS A 6 11.19 -2.91 -18.66
N ARG A 7 11.21 -3.55 -19.82
CA ARG A 7 12.36 -4.31 -20.36
C ARG A 7 12.91 -5.40 -19.42
N VAL A 8 12.06 -5.95 -18.56
CA VAL A 8 12.43 -7.06 -17.66
C VAL A 8 12.69 -8.31 -18.49
N ASP A 9 13.79 -8.99 -18.21
CA ASP A 9 14.14 -10.28 -18.87
C ASP A 9 12.96 -11.26 -18.81
N PRO A 10 12.62 -11.95 -19.92
CA PRO A 10 11.46 -12.84 -19.98
C PRO A 10 11.47 -13.98 -18.94
N ALA A 11 12.64 -14.54 -18.62
CA ALA A 11 12.75 -15.60 -17.64
C ALA A 11 12.53 -15.09 -16.22
N VAL A 12 13.13 -13.94 -15.88
CA VAL A 12 12.94 -13.24 -14.61
C VAL A 12 11.47 -12.84 -14.43
N ARG A 13 10.85 -12.31 -15.49
CA ARG A 13 9.43 -11.93 -15.50
C ARG A 13 8.53 -13.11 -15.22
N ARG A 14 8.77 -14.26 -15.87
CA ARG A 14 7.96 -15.47 -15.66
C ARG A 14 8.04 -15.92 -14.21
N LYS A 15 9.25 -16.08 -13.67
CA LYS A 15 9.47 -16.48 -12.28
C LYS A 15 8.74 -15.56 -11.29
N ARG A 16 8.91 -14.25 -11.43
CA ARG A 16 8.24 -13.27 -10.58
C ARG A 16 6.73 -13.32 -10.68
N LYS A 17 6.20 -13.45 -11.90
CA LYS A 17 4.76 -13.59 -12.09
C LYS A 17 4.23 -14.80 -11.32
N GLU A 18 4.88 -15.96 -11.45
CA GLU A 18 4.49 -17.19 -10.78
C GLU A 18 4.53 -17.03 -9.26
N GLU A 19 5.62 -16.50 -8.70
CA GLU A 19 5.76 -16.22 -7.26
C GLU A 19 4.67 -15.30 -6.73
N LEU A 20 4.41 -14.19 -7.41
CA LEU A 20 3.39 -13.22 -7.01
C LEU A 20 1.98 -13.78 -7.17
N PHE A 21 1.69 -14.53 -8.23
CA PHE A 21 0.38 -15.14 -8.44
C PHE A 21 0.07 -16.13 -7.33
N THR A 22 1.00 -17.00 -6.99
CA THR A 22 0.85 -17.96 -5.89
C THR A 22 0.66 -17.23 -4.56
N ARG A 23 1.49 -16.24 -4.27
CA ARG A 23 1.43 -15.48 -3.02
C ARG A 23 0.08 -14.80 -2.79
N PHE A 24 -0.48 -14.19 -3.83
CA PHE A 24 -1.77 -13.49 -3.75
C PHE A 24 -2.97 -14.37 -4.12
N GLY A 25 -2.76 -15.65 -4.43
CA GLY A 25 -3.80 -16.60 -4.82
C GLY A 25 -4.48 -16.24 -6.14
N ILE A 26 -3.75 -15.59 -7.06
CA ILE A 26 -4.25 -15.19 -8.39
C ILE A 26 -4.34 -16.39 -9.33
N ASP A 27 -3.54 -17.44 -9.10
CA ASP A 27 -3.56 -18.68 -9.89
C ASP A 27 -4.97 -19.23 -10.09
N ARG A 28 -5.81 -19.12 -9.06
CA ARG A 28 -7.17 -19.64 -9.04
C ARG A 28 -8.11 -18.97 -10.06
N PHE A 29 -7.76 -17.78 -10.52
CA PHE A 29 -8.58 -16.99 -11.44
C PHE A 29 -7.76 -16.32 -12.56
N ALA A 30 -6.55 -16.79 -12.82
CA ALA A 30 -5.64 -16.21 -13.79
C ALA A 30 -6.21 -16.16 -15.23
N GLU A 31 -7.11 -17.09 -15.56
CA GLU A 31 -7.77 -17.19 -16.87
C GLU A 31 -9.12 -16.44 -16.91
N VAL A 32 -9.55 -15.85 -15.79
CA VAL A 32 -10.80 -15.09 -15.73
C VAL A 32 -10.60 -13.70 -16.31
N LYS A 33 -11.49 -13.26 -17.20
CA LYS A 33 -11.45 -11.90 -17.75
C LYS A 33 -11.59 -10.86 -16.64
N VAL A 34 -10.81 -9.78 -16.69
CA VAL A 34 -10.79 -8.71 -15.67
C VAL A 34 -12.18 -8.14 -15.39
N ALA A 35 -13.06 -8.07 -16.41
CA ALA A 35 -14.43 -7.63 -16.25
C ALA A 35 -15.25 -8.46 -15.26
N ASN A 36 -14.92 -9.76 -15.14
CA ASN A 36 -15.64 -10.73 -14.31
C ASN A 36 -14.98 -10.91 -12.92
N LEU A 37 -13.90 -10.21 -12.62
CA LEU A 37 -13.24 -10.26 -11.32
C LEU A 37 -14.02 -9.45 -10.28
N SER A 38 -14.08 -9.98 -9.05
CA SER A 38 -14.55 -9.20 -7.88
C SER A 38 -13.62 -8.02 -7.59
N THR A 39 -14.08 -7.06 -6.77
CA THR A 39 -13.27 -5.92 -6.36
C THR A 39 -11.95 -6.36 -5.70
N GLY A 40 -11.99 -7.30 -4.76
CA GLY A 40 -10.78 -7.83 -4.12
C GLY A 40 -9.84 -8.56 -5.09
N MET A 41 -10.39 -9.31 -6.07
CA MET A 41 -9.58 -9.94 -7.12
C MET A 41 -8.90 -8.88 -8.01
N LYS A 42 -9.61 -7.82 -8.39
CA LYS A 42 -9.05 -6.69 -9.15
C LYS A 42 -7.94 -6.00 -8.36
N GLN A 43 -8.13 -5.79 -7.06
CA GLN A 43 -7.13 -5.18 -6.19
C GLN A 43 -5.84 -6.02 -6.14
N LYS A 44 -5.94 -7.34 -5.96
CA LYS A 44 -4.80 -8.27 -6.01
C LYS A 44 -4.03 -8.17 -7.34
N VAL A 45 -4.75 -8.16 -8.46
CA VAL A 45 -4.15 -8.04 -9.79
C VAL A 45 -3.45 -6.68 -9.96
N SER A 46 -4.08 -5.59 -9.52
CA SER A 46 -3.50 -4.24 -9.55
C SER A 46 -2.18 -4.16 -8.76
N LEU A 47 -2.16 -4.71 -7.55
CA LEU A 47 -0.94 -4.80 -6.73
C LEU A 47 0.17 -5.54 -7.48
N VAL A 48 -0.11 -6.72 -8.02
CA VAL A 48 0.90 -7.52 -8.76
C VAL A 48 1.40 -6.80 -10.00
N ILE A 49 0.53 -6.12 -10.74
CA ILE A 49 0.93 -5.31 -11.91
C ILE A 49 1.94 -4.23 -11.51
N SER A 50 1.71 -3.56 -10.38
CA SER A 50 2.55 -2.47 -9.89
C SER A 50 3.96 -2.90 -9.47
N ILE A 51 4.14 -4.18 -9.10
CA ILE A 51 5.40 -4.67 -8.50
C ILE A 51 6.13 -5.72 -9.32
N VAL A 52 5.50 -6.30 -10.35
CA VAL A 52 6.08 -7.39 -11.15
C VAL A 52 7.40 -7.02 -11.84
N HIS A 53 7.61 -5.75 -12.13
CA HIS A 53 8.84 -5.23 -12.74
C HIS A 53 9.90 -4.82 -11.71
N ASN A 54 9.65 -5.04 -10.40
CA ASN A 54 10.55 -4.75 -9.27
C ASN A 54 11.00 -3.28 -9.16
N PRO A 55 10.08 -2.34 -9.09
CA PRO A 55 10.44 -0.94 -8.97
C PRO A 55 11.18 -0.65 -7.66
N GLU A 56 12.00 0.42 -7.66
CA GLU A 56 12.65 0.93 -6.45
C GLU A 56 11.69 1.79 -5.62
N VAL A 57 10.76 2.49 -6.29
CA VAL A 57 9.75 3.35 -5.67
C VAL A 57 8.37 2.81 -6.01
N ILE A 58 7.53 2.65 -5.00
CA ILE A 58 6.17 2.11 -5.13
C ILE A 58 5.21 3.08 -4.46
N ILE A 59 4.13 3.42 -5.16
CA ILE A 59 3.07 4.27 -4.63
C ILE A 59 1.77 3.47 -4.64
N PHE A 60 1.15 3.31 -3.48
CA PHE A 60 -0.12 2.64 -3.32
C PHE A 60 -1.16 3.57 -2.71
N ASP A 61 -2.32 3.58 -3.33
CA ASP A 61 -3.52 4.23 -2.82
C ASP A 61 -4.46 3.17 -2.25
N GLU A 62 -4.73 3.23 -0.94
CA GLU A 62 -5.60 2.31 -0.20
C GLU A 62 -5.33 0.82 -0.52
N PRO A 63 -4.10 0.28 -0.32
CA PRO A 63 -3.71 -1.03 -0.83
C PRO A 63 -4.50 -2.21 -0.24
N THR A 64 -5.13 -2.04 0.90
CA THR A 64 -5.91 -3.08 1.59
C THR A 64 -7.43 -2.87 1.48
N ASN A 65 -7.88 -1.80 0.84
CA ASN A 65 -9.30 -1.50 0.72
C ASN A 65 -10.02 -2.57 -0.12
N GLY A 66 -11.18 -3.03 0.36
CA GLY A 66 -11.99 -4.05 -0.31
C GLY A 66 -11.42 -5.47 -0.25
N LEU A 67 -10.37 -5.70 0.54
CA LEU A 67 -9.81 -7.01 0.81
C LEU A 67 -10.39 -7.61 2.09
N ASP A 68 -10.52 -8.95 2.10
CA ASP A 68 -10.78 -9.68 3.35
C ASP A 68 -9.55 -9.62 4.28
N VAL A 69 -9.76 -9.89 5.57
CA VAL A 69 -8.73 -9.77 6.62
C VAL A 69 -7.47 -10.60 6.32
N LEU A 70 -7.63 -11.81 5.79
CA LEU A 70 -6.49 -12.67 5.48
C LEU A 70 -5.69 -12.12 4.30
N THR A 71 -6.36 -11.66 3.28
CA THR A 71 -5.72 -11.04 2.11
C THR A 71 -5.06 -9.71 2.48
N ALA A 72 -5.71 -8.86 3.29
CA ALA A 72 -5.12 -7.62 3.78
C ALA A 72 -3.83 -7.88 4.57
N LYS A 73 -3.81 -8.95 5.38
CA LYS A 73 -2.59 -9.38 6.07
C LYS A 73 -1.48 -9.79 5.09
N VAL A 74 -1.79 -10.58 4.06
CA VAL A 74 -0.81 -10.97 3.04
C VAL A 74 -0.21 -9.73 2.34
N VAL A 75 -1.03 -8.74 2.01
CA VAL A 75 -0.57 -7.48 1.44
C VAL A 75 0.35 -6.74 2.41
N THR A 76 -0.06 -6.61 3.67
CA THR A 76 0.73 -5.91 4.70
C THR A 76 2.09 -6.57 4.91
N ASP A 77 2.12 -7.89 5.07
CA ASP A 77 3.36 -8.66 5.25
C ASP A 77 4.28 -8.51 4.02
N PHE A 78 3.70 -8.47 2.83
CA PHE A 78 4.45 -8.25 1.60
C PHE A 78 5.05 -6.84 1.51
N LEU A 79 4.32 -5.81 1.92
CA LEU A 79 4.84 -4.43 1.97
C LEU A 79 5.99 -4.31 2.97
N GLN A 80 5.89 -4.97 4.14
CA GLN A 80 7.00 -5.03 5.11
C GLN A 80 8.25 -5.70 4.53
N GLU A 81 8.07 -6.78 3.76
CA GLU A 81 9.17 -7.44 3.08
C GLU A 81 9.83 -6.53 2.03
N LEU A 82 9.05 -5.84 1.20
CA LEU A 82 9.59 -4.88 0.24
C LEU A 82 10.37 -3.75 0.92
N ARG A 83 9.86 -3.25 2.06
CA ARG A 83 10.57 -2.27 2.90
C ARG A 83 11.90 -2.84 3.41
N SER A 84 11.92 -4.08 3.91
CA SER A 84 13.14 -4.73 4.40
C SER A 84 14.18 -4.95 3.30
N GLN A 85 13.75 -5.04 2.03
CA GLN A 85 14.60 -5.10 0.84
C GLN A 85 15.12 -3.71 0.40
N GLY A 86 14.82 -2.65 1.15
CA GLY A 86 15.28 -1.29 0.87
C GLY A 86 14.43 -0.52 -0.16
N LYS A 87 13.23 -1.01 -0.50
CA LYS A 87 12.32 -0.29 -1.40
C LYS A 87 11.74 0.94 -0.72
N THR A 88 11.54 2.01 -1.48
CA THR A 88 10.79 3.18 -1.06
C THR A 88 9.32 2.97 -1.34
N ILE A 89 8.48 3.03 -0.29
CA ILE A 89 7.05 2.79 -0.41
C ILE A 89 6.30 4.00 0.11
N VAL A 90 5.41 4.55 -0.72
CA VAL A 90 4.44 5.58 -0.34
C VAL A 90 3.06 4.94 -0.31
N VAL A 91 2.37 5.06 0.81
CA VAL A 91 1.02 4.52 0.99
C VAL A 91 0.09 5.65 1.42
N SER A 92 -1.01 5.85 0.71
CA SER A 92 -2.15 6.60 1.23
C SER A 92 -3.15 5.63 1.86
N THR A 93 -3.60 5.91 3.07
CA THR A 93 -4.61 5.10 3.76
C THR A 93 -5.23 5.85 4.93
N HIS A 94 -6.43 5.47 5.31
CA HIS A 94 -7.12 5.93 6.51
C HIS A 94 -7.05 4.91 7.66
N ILE A 95 -6.30 3.82 7.51
CA ILE A 95 -6.18 2.75 8.50
C ILE A 95 -4.94 3.02 9.37
N PHE A 96 -5.11 3.61 10.55
CA PHE A 96 -4.03 3.98 11.47
C PHE A 96 -3.12 2.80 11.82
N SER A 97 -3.69 1.64 12.15
CA SER A 97 -2.92 0.44 12.50
C SER A 97 -2.05 -0.09 11.35
N LEU A 98 -2.40 0.20 10.09
CA LEU A 98 -1.58 -0.12 8.94
C LEU A 98 -0.37 0.82 8.86
N ILE A 99 -0.60 2.12 9.08
CA ILE A 99 0.47 3.14 9.10
C ILE A 99 1.48 2.83 10.20
N GLU A 100 1.02 2.58 11.43
CA GLU A 100 1.88 2.25 12.57
C GLU A 100 2.76 1.01 12.33
N LYS A 101 2.27 0.05 11.55
CA LYS A 101 3.04 -1.16 11.18
C LYS A 101 4.04 -0.96 10.06
N LEU A 102 3.71 -0.12 9.08
CA LEU A 102 4.44 -0.07 7.81
C LEU A 102 5.36 1.13 7.69
N CYS A 103 4.99 2.28 8.28
CA CYS A 103 5.58 3.56 7.93
C CYS A 103 6.64 4.02 8.94
N ASP A 104 7.72 4.59 8.44
CA ASP A 104 8.73 5.29 9.24
C ASP A 104 8.37 6.76 9.39
N ARG A 105 7.69 7.30 8.38
CA ARG A 105 7.27 8.69 8.29
C ARG A 105 5.80 8.77 7.93
N VAL A 106 5.12 9.79 8.42
CA VAL A 106 3.71 10.04 8.16
C VAL A 106 3.50 11.48 7.72
N GLY A 107 2.59 11.67 6.75
CA GLY A 107 2.08 12.96 6.36
C GLY A 107 0.57 13.02 6.60
N VAL A 108 0.11 14.03 7.30
CA VAL A 108 -1.32 14.26 7.55
C VAL A 108 -1.83 15.34 6.59
N ILE A 109 -2.86 15.02 5.83
CA ILE A 109 -3.51 15.92 4.89
C ILE A 109 -4.92 16.22 5.38
N ILE A 110 -5.23 17.50 5.61
CA ILE A 110 -6.54 18.00 6.01
C ILE A 110 -6.96 19.09 5.04
N ASN A 111 -8.16 19.00 4.51
CA ASN A 111 -8.71 19.97 3.56
C ASN A 111 -7.75 20.24 2.36
N GLY A 112 -7.08 19.19 1.88
CA GLY A 112 -6.15 19.28 0.72
C GLY A 112 -4.79 19.91 1.06
N ARG A 113 -4.49 20.18 2.33
CA ARG A 113 -3.21 20.74 2.77
C ARG A 113 -2.44 19.74 3.63
N MET A 114 -1.15 19.62 3.40
CA MET A 114 -0.24 18.89 4.27
C MET A 114 -0.03 19.71 5.54
N VAL A 115 -0.57 19.25 6.68
CA VAL A 115 -0.48 19.95 7.97
C VAL A 115 0.67 19.46 8.82
N VAL A 116 1.06 18.20 8.67
CA VAL A 116 2.20 17.58 9.35
C VAL A 116 2.90 16.63 8.38
N CYS A 117 4.24 16.56 8.44
CA CYS A 117 5.03 15.56 7.74
C CYS A 117 6.35 15.32 8.48
N ASP A 118 6.42 14.24 9.29
CA ASP A 118 7.64 13.90 10.04
C ASP A 118 7.74 12.37 10.27
N SER A 119 8.72 11.93 11.06
CA SER A 119 8.78 10.56 11.53
C SER A 119 7.53 10.21 12.34
N LEU A 120 7.11 8.93 12.25
CA LEU A 120 5.93 8.45 12.97
C LEU A 120 6.04 8.75 14.48
N GLU A 121 7.21 8.49 15.06
CA GLU A 121 7.51 8.74 16.48
C GLU A 121 7.27 10.20 16.87
N ARG A 122 7.76 11.16 16.08
CA ARG A 122 7.58 12.60 16.36
C ARG A 122 6.16 13.07 16.18
N VAL A 123 5.46 12.52 15.17
CA VAL A 123 4.06 12.88 14.94
C VAL A 123 3.19 12.38 16.08
N CYS A 124 3.41 11.14 16.55
CA CYS A 124 2.63 10.56 17.64
C CYS A 124 2.89 11.22 19.00
N ASP A 125 4.11 11.67 19.26
CA ASP A 125 4.51 12.35 20.50
C ASP A 125 4.04 11.63 21.78
N GLY A 126 4.14 10.30 21.79
CA GLY A 126 3.73 9.43 22.90
C GLY A 126 2.27 9.01 22.91
N LEU A 127 1.46 9.49 21.97
CA LEU A 127 0.06 9.09 21.76
C LEU A 127 -0.06 7.99 20.70
N SER A 128 -1.25 7.39 20.55
CA SER A 128 -1.56 6.64 19.35
C SER A 128 -1.64 7.57 18.13
N LEU A 129 -1.36 7.06 16.93
CA LEU A 129 -1.51 7.87 15.72
C LEU A 129 -2.94 8.36 15.52
N GLU A 130 -3.93 7.55 15.92
CA GLU A 130 -5.35 7.90 15.84
C GLU A 130 -5.69 9.10 16.77
N ASP A 131 -5.28 9.05 18.05
CA ASP A 131 -5.50 10.14 18.99
C ASP A 131 -4.82 11.44 18.51
N ARG A 132 -3.56 11.31 18.06
CA ARG A 132 -2.80 12.45 17.54
C ARG A 132 -3.41 13.05 16.28
N PHE A 133 -3.93 12.22 15.39
CA PHE A 133 -4.65 12.70 14.20
C PHE A 133 -5.87 13.56 14.60
N PHE A 134 -6.66 13.11 15.58
CA PHE A 134 -7.83 13.87 16.03
C PHE A 134 -7.47 15.17 16.75
N GLU A 135 -6.34 15.23 17.47
CA GLU A 135 -5.82 16.48 18.01
C GLU A 135 -5.47 17.47 16.89
N ILE A 136 -4.63 17.05 15.93
CA ILE A 136 -4.24 17.85 14.76
C ILE A 136 -5.48 18.32 13.98
N TYR A 137 -6.47 17.45 13.81
CA TYR A 137 -7.70 17.79 13.12
C TYR A 137 -8.49 18.91 13.85
N LYS A 138 -8.62 18.83 15.17
CA LYS A 138 -9.29 19.86 15.98
C LYS A 138 -8.55 21.18 15.93
N GLU A 139 -7.22 21.16 16.06
CA GLU A 139 -6.38 22.36 15.95
C GLU A 139 -6.56 23.03 14.57
N THR A 140 -6.55 22.25 13.50
CA THR A 140 -6.67 22.76 12.11
C THR A 140 -8.10 23.19 11.77
N ALA A 141 -9.13 22.53 12.30
CA ALA A 141 -10.53 22.85 12.04
C ALA A 141 -11.04 24.02 12.89
N GLY A 142 -10.42 24.27 14.08
CA GLY A 142 -10.76 25.39 14.95
C GLY A 142 -10.29 26.75 14.44
N ASP A 143 -9.32 26.78 13.53
CA ASP A 143 -8.81 28.01 12.92
C ASP A 143 -9.63 28.46 11.67
N GLY A 144 -10.74 27.80 11.39
CA GLY A 144 -11.55 27.99 10.17
C GLY A 144 -12.98 28.52 10.36
N GLU A 145 -13.38 29.01 11.58
CA GLU A 145 -14.63 29.73 11.81
C GLU A 145 -14.42 31.24 11.96
#